data_f429976250152e75f801ff2de4823733
#
_entry.id   f429976250152e75f801ff2de4823733
#
_cell.length_a   1.000
_cell.length_b   1.000
_cell.length_c   1.000
_cell.angle_alpha   90.00
_cell.angle_beta   90.00
_cell.angle_gamma   90.00
#
_symmetry.space_group_name_H-M   'P 1'
#
loop_
_entity.id
_entity.type
_entity.pdbx_description
1 polymer ?
#
loop_
_entity_poly.entity_id
_entity_poly.type
_entity_poly.pdbx_seq_one_letter_code
_entity_poly.pdbx_strand_id
1 'polypeptide(L)'
;SDDDTYVVYYMDADGEAIVTVSPDEWEDVLTQGKITVTMTPGENETSAVKAVFDFTLKSGGKFTGEAACAYKAPEKLPSEYSLGDEVRALKSVVATTLGGFQYVYLSPEAGLTTVEDISDAEYLMLAVTPEMVGQEIDITAGEDVEYAFYNMTNLGADDIDAVDPYGWADVCSAGKLKVEKTEESIKVTFSFTLLSGEKFKGSYEGNYTEIKQSTTNILTLNGESTRDIKATFYEKTNE
;
A
#
# COMPACT_ATOMS: atom_id res chain seq x y z
N SER A 1 14.93 -3.66 -20.74
CA SER A 1 14.46 -2.32 -20.30
C SER A 1 14.81 -2.16 -18.84
N ASP A 2 15.07 -0.95 -18.38
CA ASP A 2 15.51 -0.67 -17.00
C ASP A 2 14.43 -0.97 -15.92
N ASP A 3 13.27 -1.46 -16.35
CA ASP A 3 12.13 -1.81 -15.48
C ASP A 3 11.94 -3.32 -15.27
N ASP A 4 12.79 -4.15 -15.87
CA ASP A 4 12.64 -5.61 -15.75
C ASP A 4 13.26 -6.10 -14.44
N THR A 5 12.40 -6.47 -13.47
CA THR A 5 12.84 -7.05 -12.21
C THR A 5 12.83 -8.58 -12.30
N TYR A 6 13.99 -9.18 -12.25
CA TYR A 6 14.15 -10.63 -12.17
C TYR A 6 15.34 -11.01 -11.29
N VAL A 7 15.27 -12.15 -10.66
CA VAL A 7 16.41 -12.78 -10.00
C VAL A 7 16.40 -14.27 -10.28
N VAL A 8 17.51 -14.81 -10.74
CA VAL A 8 17.69 -16.24 -10.94
C VAL A 8 18.79 -16.73 -10.01
N TYR A 9 18.46 -17.73 -9.19
CA TYR A 9 19.40 -18.37 -8.32
C TYR A 9 19.66 -19.81 -8.76
N TYR A 10 20.93 -20.22 -8.75
CA TYR A 10 21.30 -21.61 -8.68
C TYR A 10 21.86 -21.89 -7.30
N MET A 11 21.21 -22.80 -6.58
CA MET A 11 21.56 -23.19 -5.23
C MET A 11 22.08 -24.61 -5.23
N ASP A 12 23.04 -24.90 -4.34
CA ASP A 12 23.49 -26.28 -4.11
C ASP A 12 22.51 -27.05 -3.21
N ALA A 13 22.88 -28.27 -2.89
CA ALA A 13 22.08 -29.16 -2.03
C ALA A 13 21.95 -28.65 -0.59
N ASP A 14 22.85 -27.77 -0.16
CA ASP A 14 22.90 -27.20 1.18
C ASP A 14 22.14 -25.84 1.25
N GLY A 15 21.63 -25.37 0.11
CA GLY A 15 20.86 -24.13 -0.01
C GLY A 15 21.73 -22.88 -0.14
N GLU A 16 23.00 -23.00 -0.46
CA GLU A 16 23.87 -21.87 -0.77
C GLU A 16 23.79 -21.48 -2.23
N ALA A 17 23.70 -20.19 -2.51
CA ALA A 17 23.62 -19.68 -3.88
C ALA A 17 24.99 -19.81 -4.57
N ILE A 18 25.05 -20.66 -5.60
CA ILE A 18 26.24 -20.82 -6.44
C ILE A 18 26.32 -19.74 -7.50
N VAL A 19 25.18 -19.34 -8.05
CA VAL A 19 25.06 -18.30 -9.07
C VAL A 19 23.81 -17.48 -8.80
N THR A 20 23.99 -16.17 -8.74
CA THR A 20 22.91 -15.18 -8.70
C THR A 20 23.00 -14.33 -9.97
N VAL A 21 21.87 -14.14 -10.66
CA VAL A 21 21.76 -13.28 -11.82
C VAL A 21 20.63 -12.30 -11.56
N SER A 22 20.97 -11.02 -11.48
CA SER A 22 20.05 -9.90 -11.30
C SER A 22 20.28 -8.84 -12.39
N PRO A 23 19.35 -7.90 -12.61
CA PRO A 23 19.53 -6.83 -13.59
C PRO A 23 20.80 -6.02 -13.39
N ASP A 24 21.20 -5.82 -12.14
CA ASP A 24 22.37 -4.97 -11.79
C ASP A 24 23.72 -5.70 -11.90
N GLU A 25 23.70 -7.05 -11.80
CA GLU A 25 24.93 -7.86 -11.67
C GLU A 25 25.14 -8.86 -12.82
N TRP A 26 24.20 -8.95 -13.77
CA TRP A 26 24.27 -9.97 -14.83
C TRP A 26 25.54 -9.87 -15.66
N GLU A 27 26.01 -8.64 -15.91
CA GLU A 27 27.23 -8.41 -16.67
C GLU A 27 28.48 -8.99 -16.01
N ASP A 28 28.47 -9.15 -14.68
CA ASP A 28 29.60 -9.72 -13.97
C ASP A 28 29.70 -11.24 -14.11
N VAL A 29 28.57 -11.90 -14.33
CA VAL A 29 28.43 -13.36 -14.36
C VAL A 29 28.24 -13.91 -15.76
N LEU A 30 27.53 -13.19 -16.63
CA LEU A 30 27.11 -13.65 -17.95
C LEU A 30 27.83 -12.92 -19.07
N THR A 31 28.00 -13.58 -20.20
CA THR A 31 28.34 -12.94 -21.49
C THR A 31 27.08 -12.72 -22.33
N GLN A 32 26.06 -13.55 -22.14
CA GLN A 32 24.73 -13.40 -22.74
C GLN A 32 23.73 -14.24 -21.99
N GLY A 33 22.45 -13.83 -22.03
CA GLY A 33 21.39 -14.57 -21.41
C GLY A 33 20.01 -14.24 -21.97
N LYS A 34 19.11 -15.20 -21.86
CA LYS A 34 17.71 -15.03 -22.20
C LYS A 34 16.83 -15.75 -21.18
N ILE A 35 15.84 -15.05 -20.67
CA ILE A 35 14.72 -15.62 -19.91
C ILE A 35 13.47 -15.47 -20.78
N THR A 36 12.69 -16.51 -20.90
CA THR A 36 11.38 -16.48 -21.55
C THR A 36 10.36 -16.98 -20.55
N VAL A 37 9.44 -16.11 -20.16
CA VAL A 37 8.30 -16.49 -19.33
C VAL A 37 7.06 -16.53 -20.19
N THR A 38 6.37 -17.66 -20.14
CA THR A 38 5.10 -17.87 -20.86
C THR A 38 4.02 -18.13 -19.83
N MET A 39 2.95 -17.35 -19.88
CA MET A 39 1.77 -17.57 -19.07
C MET A 39 0.63 -18.01 -19.97
N THR A 40 0.05 -19.16 -19.68
CA THR A 40 -1.11 -19.70 -20.38
C THR A 40 -2.30 -19.70 -19.42
N PRO A 41 -3.36 -18.94 -19.71
CA PRO A 41 -4.57 -18.96 -18.89
C PRO A 41 -5.16 -20.39 -18.82
N GLY A 42 -5.53 -20.78 -17.62
CA GLY A 42 -6.20 -22.05 -17.35
C GLY A 42 -7.59 -21.85 -16.74
N GLU A 43 -8.16 -22.89 -16.20
CA GLU A 43 -9.46 -22.85 -15.53
C GLU A 43 -9.32 -22.37 -14.08
N ASN A 44 -10.40 -21.84 -13.51
CA ASN A 44 -10.51 -21.40 -12.10
C ASN A 44 -9.44 -20.36 -11.71
N GLU A 45 -9.22 -19.35 -12.57
CA GLU A 45 -8.25 -18.26 -12.33
C GLU A 45 -6.80 -18.74 -12.13
N THR A 46 -6.53 -19.97 -12.53
CA THR A 46 -5.20 -20.55 -12.50
C THR A 46 -4.56 -20.42 -13.87
N SER A 47 -3.31 -19.98 -13.92
CA SER A 47 -2.51 -19.93 -15.14
C SER A 47 -1.36 -20.92 -15.05
N ALA A 48 -1.04 -21.59 -16.15
CA ALA A 48 0.20 -22.32 -16.24
C ALA A 48 1.33 -21.34 -16.59
N VAL A 49 2.33 -21.26 -15.74
CA VAL A 49 3.52 -20.43 -15.95
C VAL A 49 4.68 -21.35 -16.29
N LYS A 50 5.34 -21.07 -17.42
CA LYS A 50 6.56 -21.74 -17.84
C LYS A 50 7.66 -20.69 -17.99
N ALA A 51 8.76 -20.87 -17.28
CA ALA A 51 9.98 -20.10 -17.43
C ALA A 51 11.06 -20.97 -18.06
N VAL A 52 11.70 -20.46 -19.10
CA VAL A 52 12.86 -21.09 -19.76
C VAL A 52 14.00 -20.09 -19.73
N PHE A 53 15.17 -20.54 -19.30
CA PHE A 53 16.37 -19.72 -19.29
C PHE A 53 17.54 -20.41 -20.01
N ASP A 54 18.32 -19.57 -20.68
CA ASP A 54 19.54 -19.98 -21.41
C ASP A 54 20.60 -18.88 -21.20
N PHE A 55 21.58 -19.18 -20.38
CA PHE A 55 22.68 -18.28 -20.04
C PHE A 55 24.03 -18.85 -20.49
N THR A 56 24.90 -17.96 -20.95
CA THR A 56 26.31 -18.28 -21.18
C THR A 56 27.14 -17.51 -20.13
N LEU A 57 27.82 -18.27 -19.28
CA LEU A 57 28.67 -17.73 -18.21
C LEU A 57 29.96 -17.16 -18.79
N LYS A 58 30.56 -16.19 -18.12
CA LYS A 58 31.92 -15.67 -18.44
C LYS A 58 32.99 -16.76 -18.38
N SER A 59 32.79 -17.80 -17.58
CA SER A 59 33.63 -18.99 -17.55
C SER A 59 33.56 -19.85 -18.83
N GLY A 60 32.67 -19.52 -19.79
CA GLY A 60 32.40 -20.30 -20.99
C GLY A 60 31.41 -21.44 -20.81
N GLY A 61 30.93 -21.68 -19.61
CA GLY A 61 29.88 -22.64 -19.32
C GLY A 61 28.49 -22.18 -19.78
N LYS A 62 27.58 -23.14 -20.02
CA LYS A 62 26.16 -22.86 -20.22
C LYS A 62 25.36 -23.24 -19.00
N PHE A 63 24.41 -22.38 -18.64
CA PHE A 63 23.45 -22.62 -17.58
C PHE A 63 22.05 -22.49 -18.18
N THR A 64 21.39 -23.62 -18.39
CA THR A 64 20.07 -23.69 -19.04
C THR A 64 19.12 -24.50 -18.19
N GLY A 65 17.85 -24.10 -18.24
CA GLY A 65 16.83 -24.86 -17.53
C GLY A 65 15.42 -24.41 -17.88
N GLU A 66 14.46 -25.17 -17.38
CA GLU A 66 13.06 -24.80 -17.44
C GLU A 66 12.39 -25.08 -16.09
N ALA A 67 11.45 -24.22 -15.74
CA ALA A 67 10.56 -24.42 -14.61
C ALA A 67 9.11 -24.23 -15.09
N ALA A 68 8.22 -25.05 -14.55
CA ALA A 68 6.80 -24.92 -14.81
C ALA A 68 6.04 -25.03 -13.47
N CYS A 69 5.08 -24.13 -13.28
CA CYS A 69 4.22 -24.14 -12.12
C CYS A 69 2.81 -23.68 -12.47
N ALA A 70 1.86 -23.97 -11.61
CA ALA A 70 0.56 -23.35 -11.64
C ALA A 70 0.61 -22.06 -10.81
N TYR A 71 0.16 -20.97 -11.39
CA TYR A 71 0.01 -19.68 -10.72
C TYR A 71 -1.50 -19.37 -10.59
N LYS A 72 -1.93 -19.14 -9.38
CA LYS A 72 -3.25 -18.57 -9.13
C LYS A 72 -3.03 -17.13 -8.68
N ALA A 73 -3.63 -16.20 -9.42
CA ALA A 73 -3.61 -14.81 -8.99
C ALA A 73 -4.25 -14.71 -7.59
N PRO A 74 -3.69 -13.90 -6.70
CA PRO A 74 -4.34 -13.61 -5.43
C PRO A 74 -5.77 -13.12 -5.69
N GLU A 75 -6.72 -13.62 -4.92
CA GLU A 75 -8.10 -13.15 -5.00
C GLU A 75 -8.12 -11.66 -4.65
N LYS A 76 -8.69 -10.85 -5.55
CA LYS A 76 -8.83 -9.42 -5.32
C LYS A 76 -9.78 -9.19 -4.15
N LEU A 77 -9.36 -8.44 -3.17
CA LEU A 77 -10.19 -8.07 -2.04
C LEU A 77 -11.41 -7.26 -2.50
N PRO A 78 -12.58 -7.45 -1.88
CA PRO A 78 -13.72 -6.60 -2.16
C PRO A 78 -13.40 -5.16 -1.75
N SER A 79 -13.93 -4.19 -2.50
CA SER A 79 -13.81 -2.76 -2.19
C SER A 79 -15.03 -2.34 -1.37
N GLU A 80 -15.01 -2.66 -0.08
CA GLU A 80 -16.15 -2.43 0.83
C GLU A 80 -15.69 -2.32 2.28
N TYR A 81 -16.57 -1.82 3.11
CA TYR A 81 -16.46 -1.89 4.56
C TYR A 81 -17.81 -2.30 5.17
N SER A 82 -17.76 -2.86 6.38
CA SER A 82 -18.94 -3.34 7.07
C SER A 82 -18.84 -3.19 8.58
N LEU A 83 -19.99 -2.95 9.20
CA LEU A 83 -20.20 -3.06 10.64
C LEU A 83 -21.33 -4.07 10.87
N GLY A 84 -21.02 -5.17 11.56
CA GLY A 84 -21.97 -6.29 11.66
C GLY A 84 -22.38 -6.79 10.28
N ASP A 85 -23.69 -6.79 10.02
CA ASP A 85 -24.28 -7.23 8.75
C ASP A 85 -24.45 -6.09 7.71
N GLU A 86 -24.23 -4.84 8.10
CA GLU A 86 -24.31 -3.72 7.18
C GLU A 86 -23.03 -3.59 6.38
N VAL A 87 -23.15 -3.57 5.04
CA VAL A 87 -22.04 -3.51 4.10
C VAL A 87 -22.20 -2.31 3.18
N ARG A 88 -21.12 -1.56 2.96
CA ARG A 88 -21.07 -0.44 2.03
C ARG A 88 -19.88 -0.55 1.09
N ALA A 89 -20.13 -0.36 -0.21
CA ALA A 89 -19.09 -0.33 -1.22
C ALA A 89 -18.25 0.95 -1.13
N LEU A 90 -16.95 0.81 -1.28
CA LEU A 90 -15.98 1.91 -1.44
C LEU A 90 -15.87 2.28 -2.92
N LYS A 91 -15.96 3.56 -3.25
CA LYS A 91 -15.99 4.07 -4.62
C LYS A 91 -14.85 5.03 -4.95
N SER A 92 -14.29 5.69 -3.93
CA SER A 92 -13.13 6.57 -4.09
C SER A 92 -12.09 6.29 -3.02
N VAL A 93 -10.83 6.33 -3.44
CA VAL A 93 -9.68 6.28 -2.52
C VAL A 93 -8.72 7.40 -2.88
N VAL A 94 -8.38 8.18 -1.89
CA VAL A 94 -7.46 9.31 -1.99
C VAL A 94 -6.33 9.12 -1.00
N ALA A 95 -5.11 9.42 -1.40
CA ALA A 95 -3.95 9.33 -0.53
C ALA A 95 -3.13 10.62 -0.55
N THR A 96 -2.53 10.97 0.57
CA THR A 96 -1.60 12.10 0.67
C THR A 96 -0.57 11.85 1.76
N THR A 97 0.57 12.53 1.68
CA THR A 97 1.58 12.50 2.74
C THR A 97 1.63 13.86 3.40
N LEU A 98 1.45 13.93 4.72
CA LEU A 98 1.44 15.17 5.48
C LEU A 98 2.05 14.93 6.87
N GLY A 99 2.96 15.82 7.30
CA GLY A 99 3.53 15.78 8.65
C GLY A 99 4.26 14.49 9.01
N GLY A 100 4.80 13.77 8.03
CA GLY A 100 5.46 12.48 8.24
C GLY A 100 4.52 11.26 8.22
N PHE A 101 3.22 11.46 7.98
CA PHE A 101 2.26 10.37 7.87
C PHE A 101 1.77 10.19 6.44
N GLN A 102 1.51 8.94 6.07
CA GLN A 102 0.74 8.56 4.91
C GLN A 102 -0.74 8.49 5.30
N TYR A 103 -1.54 9.40 4.78
CA TYR A 103 -2.99 9.41 4.95
C TYR A 103 -3.66 8.71 3.78
N VAL A 104 -4.66 7.91 4.07
CA VAL A 104 -5.50 7.23 3.09
C VAL A 104 -6.95 7.44 3.47
N TYR A 105 -7.72 8.01 2.56
CA TYR A 105 -9.16 8.25 2.69
C TYR A 105 -9.91 7.28 1.80
N LEU A 106 -10.79 6.50 2.39
CA LEU A 106 -11.65 5.53 1.70
C LEU A 106 -13.08 6.04 1.79
N SER A 107 -13.75 6.26 0.66
CA SER A 107 -15.10 6.81 0.66
C SER A 107 -16.11 5.96 -0.09
N PRO A 108 -17.36 5.85 0.42
CA PRO A 108 -18.48 5.30 -0.33
C PRO A 108 -18.97 6.24 -1.45
N GLU A 109 -18.50 7.47 -1.50
CA GLU A 109 -18.83 8.44 -2.53
C GLU A 109 -17.84 8.36 -3.69
N ALA A 110 -18.34 8.60 -4.90
CA ALA A 110 -17.54 8.56 -6.11
C ALA A 110 -16.97 9.93 -6.50
N GLY A 111 -15.78 9.94 -7.11
CA GLY A 111 -15.23 11.12 -7.76
C GLY A 111 -14.47 12.07 -6.84
N LEU A 112 -14.09 11.65 -5.64
CA LEU A 112 -13.26 12.46 -4.75
C LEU A 112 -11.83 12.52 -5.29
N THR A 113 -11.31 13.73 -5.47
CA THR A 113 -10.00 13.98 -6.07
C THR A 113 -9.20 15.08 -5.37
N THR A 114 -9.84 15.86 -4.51
CA THR A 114 -9.23 16.99 -3.80
C THR A 114 -9.47 16.91 -2.29
N VAL A 115 -8.78 17.73 -1.51
CA VAL A 115 -9.02 17.87 -0.06
C VAL A 115 -10.40 18.44 0.20
N GLU A 116 -10.85 19.37 -0.62
CA GLU A 116 -12.16 19.97 -0.52
C GLU A 116 -13.27 18.94 -0.74
N ASP A 117 -13.12 18.03 -1.72
CA ASP A 117 -14.07 16.94 -1.94
C ASP A 117 -14.18 16.04 -0.70
N ILE A 118 -13.05 15.75 -0.03
CA ILE A 118 -13.01 14.89 1.15
C ILE A 118 -13.69 15.56 2.33
N SER A 119 -13.54 16.88 2.51
CA SER A 119 -14.07 17.60 3.67
C SER A 119 -15.59 17.58 3.76
N ASP A 120 -16.27 17.41 2.65
CA ASP A 120 -17.74 17.40 2.54
C ASP A 120 -18.33 15.99 2.40
N ALA A 121 -17.48 14.96 2.28
CA ALA A 121 -17.88 13.59 2.03
C ALA A 121 -17.87 12.70 3.28
N GLU A 122 -18.56 11.56 3.19
CA GLU A 122 -18.36 10.47 4.13
C GLU A 122 -17.04 9.73 3.81
N TYR A 123 -16.21 9.45 4.81
CA TYR A 123 -14.98 8.72 4.60
C TYR A 123 -14.52 7.94 5.83
N LEU A 124 -13.70 6.92 5.59
CA LEU A 124 -12.81 6.33 6.57
C LEU A 124 -11.41 6.87 6.32
N MET A 125 -10.70 7.32 7.34
CA MET A 125 -9.33 7.79 7.22
C MET A 125 -8.39 6.87 7.99
N LEU A 126 -7.32 6.46 7.33
CA LEU A 126 -6.21 5.76 7.94
C LEU A 126 -4.96 6.63 7.81
N ALA A 127 -4.20 6.74 8.89
CA ALA A 127 -2.88 7.38 8.87
C ALA A 127 -1.86 6.40 9.46
N VAL A 128 -0.74 6.24 8.78
CA VAL A 128 0.38 5.38 9.21
C VAL A 128 1.69 6.07 8.91
N THR A 129 2.73 5.81 9.70
CA THR A 129 4.07 6.30 9.34
C THR A 129 4.60 5.58 8.10
N PRO A 130 5.54 6.17 7.34
CA PRO A 130 6.12 5.54 6.16
C PRO A 130 6.72 4.16 6.44
N GLU A 131 7.29 3.97 7.63
CA GLU A 131 7.87 2.70 8.07
C GLU A 131 6.82 1.61 8.28
N MET A 132 5.57 2.00 8.57
CA MET A 132 4.46 1.08 8.75
C MET A 132 3.77 0.70 7.44
N VAL A 133 4.02 1.42 6.35
CA VAL A 133 3.49 1.03 5.03
C VAL A 133 4.04 -0.34 4.64
N GLY A 134 3.15 -1.26 4.30
CA GLY A 134 3.46 -2.65 4.00
C GLY A 134 3.46 -3.59 5.21
N GLN A 135 3.44 -3.06 6.43
CA GLN A 135 3.38 -3.88 7.65
C GLN A 135 1.94 -4.04 8.14
N GLU A 136 1.64 -5.18 8.78
CA GLU A 136 0.40 -5.36 9.53
C GLU A 136 0.56 -4.75 10.91
N ILE A 137 -0.30 -3.82 11.25
CA ILE A 137 -0.33 -3.13 12.54
C ILE A 137 -1.39 -3.80 13.42
N ASP A 138 -0.97 -4.33 14.57
CA ASP A 138 -1.86 -4.73 15.64
C ASP A 138 -2.14 -3.49 16.50
N ILE A 139 -3.41 -3.07 16.60
CA ILE A 139 -3.78 -1.87 17.35
C ILE A 139 -3.47 -1.96 18.85
N THR A 140 -3.25 -3.18 19.36
CA THR A 140 -2.94 -3.43 20.77
C THR A 140 -1.44 -3.45 21.07
N ALA A 141 -0.58 -3.22 20.07
CA ALA A 141 0.88 -3.33 20.20
C ALA A 141 1.52 -2.24 21.09
N GLY A 142 0.74 -1.23 21.51
CA GLY A 142 1.18 -0.16 22.40
C GLY A 142 1.60 1.12 21.69
N GLU A 143 2.10 2.08 22.47
CA GLU A 143 2.37 3.46 22.01
C GLU A 143 3.58 3.59 21.07
N ASP A 144 4.37 2.53 20.88
CA ASP A 144 5.52 2.53 19.97
C ASP A 144 5.11 2.44 18.49
N VAL A 145 3.82 2.19 18.21
CA VAL A 145 3.28 2.06 16.85
C VAL A 145 2.38 3.25 16.55
N GLU A 146 2.83 4.12 15.66
CA GLU A 146 2.08 5.32 15.27
C GLU A 146 1.12 5.02 14.12
N TYR A 147 -0.16 5.05 14.43
CA TYR A 147 -1.27 4.92 13.48
C TYR A 147 -2.46 5.75 13.94
N ALA A 148 -3.37 6.05 13.03
CA ALA A 148 -4.69 6.57 13.37
C ALA A 148 -5.73 6.02 12.38
N PHE A 149 -6.93 5.77 12.89
CA PHE A 149 -8.10 5.43 12.11
C PHE A 149 -9.26 6.30 12.56
N TYR A 150 -9.98 6.90 11.62
CA TYR A 150 -11.17 7.69 11.88
C TYR A 150 -12.33 7.21 11.03
N ASN A 151 -13.50 7.06 11.65
CA ASN A 151 -14.75 6.78 10.98
C ASN A 151 -15.59 8.06 10.88
N MET A 152 -15.61 8.66 9.71
CA MET A 152 -16.40 9.85 9.38
C MET A 152 -17.57 9.49 8.46
N THR A 153 -18.08 8.28 8.59
CA THR A 153 -19.25 7.78 7.85
C THR A 153 -20.46 7.74 8.75
N ASN A 154 -21.65 7.59 8.15
CA ASN A 154 -22.90 7.40 8.90
C ASN A 154 -23.10 5.95 9.36
N LEU A 155 -22.14 5.06 9.11
CA LEU A 155 -22.21 3.67 9.53
C LEU A 155 -21.53 3.50 10.88
N GLY A 156 -22.31 3.30 11.95
CA GLY A 156 -21.82 3.07 13.29
C GLY A 156 -21.03 4.26 13.88
N ALA A 157 -21.35 5.49 13.46
CA ALA A 157 -20.63 6.68 13.86
C ALA A 157 -20.64 6.94 15.36
N ASP A 158 -21.70 6.53 16.05
CA ASP A 158 -21.84 6.73 17.50
C ASP A 158 -20.94 5.80 18.32
N ASP A 159 -20.46 4.70 17.72
CA ASP A 159 -19.69 3.68 18.43
C ASP A 159 -18.18 3.72 18.12
N ILE A 160 -17.78 4.25 16.94
CA ILE A 160 -16.37 4.32 16.53
C ILE A 160 -16.08 5.63 15.84
N ASP A 161 -15.61 6.62 16.56
CA ASP A 161 -15.12 7.85 15.94
C ASP A 161 -13.63 7.75 15.58
N ALA A 162 -12.83 7.20 16.49
CA ALA A 162 -11.38 7.10 16.33
C ALA A 162 -10.78 5.86 17.00
N VAL A 163 -9.76 5.29 16.37
CA VAL A 163 -8.90 4.25 16.95
C VAL A 163 -7.45 4.66 16.72
N ASP A 164 -6.73 4.92 17.79
CA ASP A 164 -5.34 5.30 17.80
C ASP A 164 -4.59 4.61 18.98
N PRO A 165 -3.26 4.71 19.08
CA PRO A 165 -2.49 4.03 20.12
C PRO A 165 -2.90 4.37 21.56
N TYR A 166 -3.55 5.50 21.79
CA TYR A 166 -3.93 5.97 23.13
C TYR A 166 -5.39 5.67 23.48
N GLY A 167 -6.28 5.61 22.48
CA GLY A 167 -7.73 5.51 22.66
C GLY A 167 -8.36 4.19 22.19
N TRP A 168 -7.62 3.30 21.56
CA TRP A 168 -8.19 2.07 20.99
C TRP A 168 -8.96 1.20 22.02
N ALA A 169 -8.47 1.14 23.26
CA ALA A 169 -9.05 0.29 24.29
C ALA A 169 -10.43 0.77 24.78
N ASP A 170 -10.80 2.01 24.51
CA ASP A 170 -12.11 2.56 24.84
C ASP A 170 -13.19 2.13 23.82
N VAL A 171 -12.76 1.64 22.66
CA VAL A 171 -13.64 1.34 21.53
C VAL A 171 -13.53 -0.13 21.12
N CYS A 172 -12.32 -0.69 21.12
CA CYS A 172 -12.01 -2.01 20.59
C CYS A 172 -11.44 -2.95 21.64
N SER A 173 -11.66 -4.24 21.46
CA SER A 173 -10.99 -5.29 22.22
C SER A 173 -9.81 -5.91 21.47
N ALA A 174 -9.77 -5.76 20.15
CA ALA A 174 -8.68 -6.20 19.27
C ALA A 174 -8.84 -5.56 17.88
N GLY A 175 -7.76 -5.52 17.12
CA GLY A 175 -7.85 -5.10 15.73
C GLY A 175 -6.52 -5.11 15.02
N LYS A 176 -6.63 -5.08 13.70
CA LYS A 176 -5.50 -5.02 12.79
C LYS A 176 -5.80 -4.05 11.66
N LEU A 177 -4.78 -3.37 11.21
CA LEU A 177 -4.85 -2.57 9.99
C LEU A 177 -3.58 -2.74 9.16
N LYS A 178 -3.68 -2.57 7.84
CA LYS A 178 -2.56 -2.61 6.93
C LYS A 178 -2.81 -1.69 5.74
N VAL A 179 -1.77 -0.95 5.36
CA VAL A 179 -1.75 -0.14 4.14
C VAL A 179 -0.54 -0.56 3.32
N GLU A 180 -0.77 -1.02 2.10
CA GLU A 180 0.27 -1.30 1.11
C GLU A 180 0.08 -0.33 -0.04
N LYS A 181 1.14 0.35 -0.47
CA LYS A 181 1.05 1.39 -1.50
C LYS A 181 2.18 1.24 -2.50
N THR A 182 1.83 1.34 -3.78
CA THR A 182 2.75 1.51 -4.91
C THR A 182 2.45 2.84 -5.61
N GLU A 183 3.13 3.16 -6.69
CA GLU A 183 2.83 4.35 -7.48
C GLU A 183 1.46 4.28 -8.18
N GLU A 184 0.97 3.09 -8.51
CA GLU A 184 -0.25 2.88 -9.29
C GLU A 184 -1.43 2.38 -8.46
N SER A 185 -1.16 1.70 -7.34
CA SER A 185 -2.20 1.01 -6.58
C SER A 185 -2.00 1.14 -5.09
N ILE A 186 -3.11 1.02 -4.38
CA ILE A 186 -3.13 0.93 -2.93
C ILE A 186 -3.98 -0.25 -2.50
N LYS A 187 -3.52 -0.94 -1.47
CA LYS A 187 -4.28 -1.99 -0.80
C LYS A 187 -4.40 -1.64 0.67
N VAL A 188 -5.62 -1.64 1.14
CA VAL A 188 -5.95 -1.34 2.53
C VAL A 188 -6.76 -2.48 3.09
N THR A 189 -6.44 -2.88 4.30
CA THR A 189 -7.28 -3.79 5.09
C THR A 189 -7.34 -3.30 6.52
N PHE A 190 -8.50 -3.39 7.13
CA PHE A 190 -8.66 -3.22 8.56
C PHE A 190 -9.72 -4.17 9.11
N SER A 191 -9.57 -4.57 10.36
CA SER A 191 -10.54 -5.41 11.05
C SER A 191 -10.43 -5.14 12.54
N PHE A 192 -11.44 -4.49 13.10
CA PHE A 192 -11.56 -4.20 14.53
C PHE A 192 -12.66 -5.06 15.14
N THR A 193 -12.43 -5.51 16.36
CA THR A 193 -13.44 -6.11 17.20
C THR A 193 -13.82 -5.08 18.26
N LEU A 194 -15.06 -4.59 18.19
CA LEU A 194 -15.57 -3.61 19.13
C LEU A 194 -15.76 -4.21 20.52
N LEU A 195 -15.89 -3.37 21.54
CA LEU A 195 -16.22 -3.81 22.90
C LEU A 195 -17.59 -4.50 22.95
N SER A 196 -18.53 -4.16 22.04
CA SER A 196 -19.79 -4.86 21.84
C SER A 196 -19.64 -6.31 21.33
N GLY A 197 -18.48 -6.65 20.78
CA GLY A 197 -18.20 -7.91 20.10
C GLY A 197 -18.48 -7.88 18.60
N GLU A 198 -19.05 -6.81 18.08
CA GLU A 198 -19.25 -6.64 16.64
C GLU A 198 -17.92 -6.46 15.89
N LYS A 199 -17.93 -6.76 14.59
CA LYS A 199 -16.78 -6.58 13.72
C LYS A 199 -16.98 -5.36 12.85
N PHE A 200 -16.04 -4.42 12.92
CA PHE A 200 -15.90 -3.34 11.96
C PHE A 200 -14.68 -3.63 11.07
N LYS A 201 -14.92 -3.91 9.82
CA LYS A 201 -13.89 -4.35 8.90
C LYS A 201 -14.07 -3.73 7.53
N GLY A 202 -12.99 -3.64 6.78
CA GLY A 202 -13.03 -3.19 5.40
C GLY A 202 -11.78 -3.57 4.65
N SER A 203 -11.91 -3.51 3.33
CA SER A 203 -10.81 -3.74 2.42
C SER A 203 -10.98 -2.92 1.14
N TYR A 204 -9.87 -2.57 0.55
CA TYR A 204 -9.81 -1.97 -0.78
C TYR A 204 -8.53 -2.44 -1.47
N GLU A 205 -8.63 -2.73 -2.75
CA GLU A 205 -7.47 -3.01 -3.60
C GLU A 205 -7.72 -2.44 -4.99
N GLY A 206 -6.95 -1.42 -5.37
CA GLY A 206 -7.11 -0.76 -6.67
C GLY A 206 -6.36 0.54 -6.79
N ASN A 207 -6.70 1.30 -7.84
CA ASN A 207 -6.13 2.61 -8.10
C ASN A 207 -6.60 3.64 -7.05
N TYR A 208 -5.81 4.66 -6.84
CA TYR A 208 -6.13 5.76 -5.94
C TYR A 208 -5.75 7.11 -6.57
N THR A 209 -6.29 8.19 -6.03
CA THR A 209 -5.88 9.54 -6.38
C THR A 209 -4.86 10.04 -5.37
N GLU A 210 -3.67 10.41 -5.81
CA GLU A 210 -2.67 11.01 -4.93
C GLU A 210 -2.80 12.53 -4.94
N ILE A 211 -3.05 13.10 -3.76
CA ILE A 211 -2.98 14.56 -3.57
C ILE A 211 -1.54 14.90 -3.19
N LYS A 212 -0.83 15.47 -4.15
CA LYS A 212 0.51 16.00 -3.90
C LYS A 212 0.40 17.37 -3.25
N GLN A 213 1.05 17.56 -2.13
CA GLN A 213 1.17 18.90 -1.57
C GLN A 213 1.94 19.79 -2.55
N SER A 214 1.38 20.94 -2.83
CA SER A 214 2.12 21.97 -3.58
C SER A 214 3.30 22.40 -2.72
N THR A 215 4.51 22.10 -3.17
CA THR A 215 5.74 22.60 -2.54
C THR A 215 6.03 24.05 -2.93
N THR A 216 5.19 24.64 -3.77
CA THR A 216 5.39 25.98 -4.29
C THR A 216 4.52 26.97 -3.51
N ASN A 217 5.08 27.58 -2.50
CA ASN A 217 4.44 28.71 -1.83
C ASN A 217 4.72 29.97 -2.65
N ILE A 218 3.74 30.43 -3.42
CA ILE A 218 3.86 31.63 -4.25
C ILE A 218 3.09 32.75 -3.56
N LEU A 219 3.77 33.80 -3.14
CA LEU A 219 3.14 35.06 -2.79
C LEU A 219 3.00 35.91 -4.05
N THR A 220 1.77 36.28 -4.40
CA THR A 220 1.49 37.24 -5.47
C THR A 220 1.13 38.59 -4.83
N LEU A 221 1.94 39.59 -5.07
CA LEU A 221 1.66 40.95 -4.65
C LEU A 221 1.49 41.82 -5.90
N ASN A 222 0.35 42.53 -5.99
CA ASN A 222 0.00 43.38 -7.13
C ASN A 222 0.04 42.69 -8.51
N GLY A 223 -0.25 41.40 -8.55
CA GLY A 223 -0.27 40.61 -9.80
C GLY A 223 1.13 40.12 -10.26
N GLU A 224 2.17 40.43 -9.55
CA GLU A 224 3.54 39.86 -9.80
C GLU A 224 3.81 38.70 -8.87
N SER A 225 4.16 37.52 -9.45
CA SER A 225 4.57 36.34 -8.69
C SER A 225 5.96 36.55 -8.12
N THR A 226 6.11 36.55 -6.84
CA THR A 226 7.41 36.55 -6.16
C THR A 226 7.72 35.16 -5.60
N ARG A 227 8.99 34.85 -5.60
CA ARG A 227 9.68 33.59 -5.29
C ARG A 227 9.08 32.79 -4.12
N ASP A 228 9.43 31.50 -4.09
CA ASP A 228 9.18 30.56 -2.99
C ASP A 228 9.35 31.21 -1.61
N ILE A 229 8.28 31.19 -0.83
CA ILE A 229 8.30 31.66 0.54
C ILE A 229 8.43 30.44 1.45
N LYS A 230 9.47 30.41 2.27
CA LYS A 230 9.49 29.51 3.42
C LYS A 230 8.67 30.14 4.53
N ALA A 231 7.46 29.63 4.74
CA ALA A 231 6.67 29.96 5.91
C ALA A 231 7.18 29.14 7.10
N THR A 232 7.61 29.82 8.15
CA THR A 232 7.92 29.19 9.44
C THR A 232 6.77 29.54 10.39
N PHE A 233 6.01 28.55 10.83
CA PHE A 233 4.98 28.75 11.84
C PHE A 233 5.61 28.65 13.22
N TYR A 234 5.39 29.65 14.04
CA TYR A 234 5.72 29.62 15.46
C TYR A 234 4.43 29.42 16.24
N GLU A 235 4.36 28.34 16.98
CA GLU A 235 3.31 28.17 17.98
C GLU A 235 3.57 29.12 19.14
N LYS A 236 2.67 30.07 19.35
CA LYS A 236 2.75 30.97 20.50
C LYS A 236 2.08 30.27 21.68
N THR A 237 2.87 29.61 22.51
CA THR A 237 2.42 29.17 23.83
C THR A 237 2.08 30.42 24.67
N ASN A 238 0.81 30.59 24.97
CA ASN A 238 0.42 31.57 25.98
C ASN A 238 0.76 30.97 27.35
N GLU A 239 1.72 31.59 28.04
CA GLU A 239 1.92 31.43 29.49
C GLU A 239 0.82 32.14 30.24
#